data_575b9108fe6ccaa7cb4267249c868ddb
#
_entry.id   575b9108fe6ccaa7cb4267249c868ddb
#
_cell.length_a   1.000
_cell.length_b   1.000
_cell.length_c   1.000
_cell.angle_alpha   90.00
_cell.angle_beta   90.00
_cell.angle_gamma   90.00
#
_symmetry.space_group_name_H-M   'P 1'
#
loop_
_entity.id
_entity.type
_entity.pdbx_description
1 polymer ?
#
loop_
_entity_poly.entity_id
_entity_poly.type
_entity_poly.pdbx_seq_one_letter_code
_entity_poly.pdbx_strand_id
1 'polypeptide(L)'
;MTFSRRILVPVLTFAALSLIGPILQAAQGDGEKLKQVSPQSVCMINKKHFDKPQTPVTVEGRTYYACCDMCKTQLVEDPKTRKDKDPVSGMEVDKATAAIGVDKEGHVYFFENADNLKKFRVPVKTE
;
A
#
# COMPACT_ATOMS: atom_id res chain seq x y z
N MET A 1 75.37 -28.57 21.06
CA MET A 1 74.95 -27.43 21.96
C MET A 1 73.90 -26.61 21.20
N THR A 2 72.66 -26.94 21.41
CA THR A 2 71.54 -26.33 20.69
C THR A 2 70.61 -25.70 21.71
N PHE A 3 70.68 -24.40 21.78
CA PHE A 3 69.74 -23.60 22.60
C PHE A 3 68.41 -23.46 21.86
N SER A 4 67.43 -24.21 22.34
CA SER A 4 66.02 -24.09 21.85
C SER A 4 65.33 -22.95 22.59
N ARG A 5 65.22 -21.83 21.93
CA ARG A 5 64.40 -20.71 22.42
C ARG A 5 62.91 -20.99 22.12
N ARG A 6 62.21 -21.41 23.16
CA ARG A 6 60.74 -21.47 23.14
C ARG A 6 60.20 -20.06 23.22
N ILE A 7 59.66 -19.57 22.11
CA ILE A 7 58.89 -18.31 22.05
C ILE A 7 57.47 -18.61 22.52
N LEU A 8 57.14 -18.14 23.72
CA LEU A 8 55.77 -18.13 24.22
C LEU A 8 55.03 -17.00 23.50
N VAL A 9 54.08 -17.33 22.66
CA VAL A 9 53.15 -16.37 22.09
C VAL A 9 51.98 -16.26 23.03
N PRO A 10 51.68 -15.09 23.60
CA PRO A 10 50.46 -14.92 24.37
C PRO A 10 49.26 -14.86 23.39
N VAL A 11 48.37 -15.82 23.54
CA VAL A 11 47.08 -15.83 22.86
C VAL A 11 46.22 -14.73 23.52
N LEU A 12 46.16 -13.58 22.85
CA LEU A 12 45.16 -12.55 23.20
C LEU A 12 43.81 -13.05 22.71
N THR A 13 42.99 -13.56 23.62
CA THR A 13 41.58 -13.82 23.38
C THR A 13 40.84 -12.49 23.31
N PHE A 14 40.60 -12.00 22.10
CA PHE A 14 39.64 -10.94 21.86
C PHE A 14 38.24 -11.49 22.12
N ALA A 15 37.70 -11.21 23.29
CA ALA A 15 36.27 -11.35 23.55
C ALA A 15 35.55 -10.26 22.77
N ALA A 16 35.10 -10.58 21.55
CA ALA A 16 34.21 -9.73 20.79
C ALA A 16 32.84 -9.76 21.48
N LEU A 17 32.59 -8.75 22.27
CA LEU A 17 31.25 -8.48 22.83
C LEU A 17 30.36 -8.00 21.69
N SER A 18 29.70 -8.94 21.02
CA SER A 18 28.69 -8.63 20.01
C SER A 18 27.48 -8.00 20.71
N LEU A 19 27.45 -6.68 20.73
CA LEU A 19 26.23 -5.93 21.03
C LEU A 19 25.26 -6.12 19.86
N ILE A 20 24.53 -7.23 19.87
CA ILE A 20 23.34 -7.40 19.04
C ILE A 20 22.30 -6.49 19.67
N GLY A 21 22.26 -5.24 19.19
CA GLY A 21 21.16 -4.34 19.49
C GLY A 21 19.86 -4.99 19.00
N PRO A 22 18.73 -4.79 19.69
CA PRO A 22 17.45 -5.25 19.22
C PRO A 22 17.20 -4.59 17.86
N ILE A 23 17.21 -5.38 16.79
CA ILE A 23 16.66 -4.96 15.51
C ILE A 23 15.20 -4.70 15.81
N LEU A 24 14.83 -3.43 15.85
CA LEU A 24 13.44 -3.01 15.89
C LEU A 24 12.83 -3.46 14.57
N GLN A 25 12.37 -4.70 14.53
CA GLN A 25 11.50 -5.15 13.46
C GLN A 25 10.25 -4.31 13.63
N ALA A 26 10.10 -3.32 12.73
CA ALA A 26 8.84 -2.63 12.58
C ALA A 26 7.78 -3.73 12.43
N ALA A 27 6.92 -3.86 13.43
CA ALA A 27 5.80 -4.78 13.41
C ALA A 27 5.01 -4.44 12.14
N GLN A 28 5.12 -5.30 11.13
CA GLN A 28 4.19 -5.31 10.02
C GLN A 28 2.88 -5.72 10.68
N GLY A 29 2.07 -4.72 11.02
CA GLY A 29 0.81 -4.97 11.70
C GLY A 29 0.00 -6.00 10.93
N ASP A 30 -0.63 -6.92 11.65
CA ASP A 30 -1.59 -7.92 11.14
C ASP A 30 -2.85 -7.24 10.57
N GLY A 31 -2.65 -6.19 9.75
CA GLY A 31 -3.72 -5.50 9.04
C GLY A 31 -4.24 -6.35 7.89
N GLU A 32 -5.51 -6.16 7.58
CA GLU A 32 -6.17 -6.84 6.47
C GLU A 32 -5.54 -6.47 5.12
N LYS A 33 -5.30 -7.49 4.29
CA LYS A 33 -4.89 -7.32 2.89
C LYS A 33 -6.10 -6.93 2.04
N LEU A 34 -5.89 -5.98 1.14
CA LEU A 34 -6.91 -5.62 0.16
C LEU A 34 -7.02 -6.65 -0.96
N LYS A 35 -8.23 -6.83 -1.47
CA LYS A 35 -8.50 -7.52 -2.72
C LYS A 35 -8.42 -6.52 -3.87
N GLN A 36 -7.62 -6.81 -4.89
CA GLN A 36 -7.60 -6.00 -6.11
C GLN A 36 -8.88 -6.21 -6.91
N VAL A 37 -9.49 -5.14 -7.39
CA VAL A 37 -10.75 -5.18 -8.16
C VAL A 37 -10.63 -4.36 -9.45
N SER A 38 -11.55 -4.65 -10.40
CA SER A 38 -11.66 -3.91 -11.65
C SER A 38 -12.27 -2.51 -11.39
N PRO A 39 -11.84 -1.47 -12.11
CA PRO A 39 -12.47 -0.15 -12.05
C PRO A 39 -13.97 -0.17 -12.29
N GLN A 40 -14.46 -1.07 -13.15
CA GLN A 40 -15.89 -1.19 -13.49
C GLN A 40 -16.77 -1.57 -12.31
N SER A 41 -16.21 -2.22 -11.28
CA SER A 41 -16.97 -2.70 -10.12
C SER A 41 -17.00 -1.70 -8.96
N VAL A 42 -16.52 -0.48 -9.15
CA VAL A 42 -16.46 0.52 -8.08
C VAL A 42 -17.17 1.81 -8.47
N CYS A 43 -17.85 2.44 -7.51
CA CYS A 43 -18.24 3.83 -7.64
C CYS A 43 -17.08 4.72 -7.14
N MET A 44 -16.52 5.52 -8.04
CA MET A 44 -15.34 6.33 -7.76
C MET A 44 -15.63 7.56 -6.89
N ILE A 45 -16.90 7.95 -6.77
CA ILE A 45 -17.34 9.02 -5.87
C ILE A 45 -17.54 8.49 -4.45
N ASN A 46 -18.40 7.48 -4.30
CA ASN A 46 -18.74 6.93 -2.99
C ASN A 46 -17.65 5.99 -2.42
N LYS A 47 -16.64 5.66 -3.23
CA LYS A 47 -15.55 4.76 -2.85
C LYS A 47 -16.07 3.41 -2.31
N LYS A 48 -17.05 2.84 -3.04
CA LYS A 48 -17.65 1.55 -2.71
C LYS A 48 -17.55 0.55 -3.85
N HIS A 49 -17.36 -0.70 -3.49
CA HIS A 49 -17.36 -1.85 -4.39
C HIS A 49 -18.77 -2.41 -4.56
N PHE A 50 -19.07 -2.86 -5.78
CA PHE A 50 -20.34 -3.47 -6.16
C PHE A 50 -20.08 -4.76 -6.96
N ASP A 51 -20.94 -5.74 -6.81
CA ASP A 51 -20.84 -7.02 -7.54
C ASP A 51 -21.25 -6.93 -9.02
N LYS A 52 -21.76 -5.79 -9.43
CA LYS A 52 -22.18 -5.52 -10.82
C LYS A 52 -21.42 -4.32 -11.39
N PRO A 53 -21.25 -4.28 -12.73
CA PRO A 53 -20.63 -3.14 -13.39
C PRO A 53 -21.37 -1.84 -13.13
N GLN A 54 -20.60 -0.78 -12.90
CA GLN A 54 -21.09 0.59 -12.70
C GLN A 54 -21.14 1.33 -14.04
N THR A 55 -21.80 2.48 -14.08
CA THR A 55 -21.94 3.28 -15.29
C THR A 55 -20.62 3.95 -15.67
N PRO A 56 -20.08 3.74 -16.88
CA PRO A 56 -18.89 4.43 -17.35
C PRO A 56 -19.18 5.91 -17.64
N VAL A 57 -18.22 6.76 -17.27
CA VAL A 57 -18.24 8.20 -17.49
C VAL A 57 -16.90 8.60 -18.12
N THR A 58 -16.91 9.04 -19.37
CA THR A 58 -15.71 9.47 -20.06
C THR A 58 -15.53 10.98 -19.92
N VAL A 59 -14.39 11.40 -19.36
CA VAL A 59 -14.01 12.79 -19.20
C VAL A 59 -12.56 12.96 -19.66
N GLU A 60 -12.32 13.86 -20.57
CA GLU A 60 -10.96 14.16 -21.09
C GLU A 60 -10.21 12.91 -21.59
N GLY A 61 -10.92 11.99 -22.24
CA GLY A 61 -10.36 10.75 -22.78
C GLY A 61 -10.07 9.66 -21.73
N ARG A 62 -10.47 9.84 -20.47
CA ARG A 62 -10.35 8.88 -19.38
C ARG A 62 -11.70 8.38 -18.95
N THR A 63 -11.80 7.11 -18.59
CA THR A 63 -13.04 6.49 -18.14
C THR A 63 -13.05 6.31 -16.63
N TYR A 64 -14.09 6.85 -16.01
CA TYR A 64 -14.42 6.73 -14.60
C TYR A 64 -15.71 5.94 -14.45
N TYR A 65 -16.07 5.52 -13.24
CA TYR A 65 -17.28 4.74 -13.00
C TYR A 65 -18.10 5.32 -11.86
N ALA A 66 -19.42 5.38 -12.07
CA ALA A 66 -20.37 5.97 -11.14
C ALA A 66 -21.59 5.07 -10.93
N CYS A 67 -22.14 5.07 -9.72
CA CYS A 67 -23.31 4.26 -9.36
C CYS A 67 -24.64 4.96 -9.66
N CYS A 68 -24.65 6.27 -9.87
CA CYS A 68 -25.87 7.08 -10.07
C CYS A 68 -25.57 8.35 -10.87
N ASP A 69 -26.61 9.04 -11.30
CA ASP A 69 -26.48 10.26 -12.12
C ASP A 69 -25.82 11.41 -11.36
N MET A 70 -26.07 11.54 -10.06
CA MET A 70 -25.40 12.54 -9.23
C MET A 70 -23.89 12.32 -9.19
N CYS A 71 -23.43 11.06 -9.05
CA CYS A 71 -22.02 10.72 -9.09
C CYS A 71 -21.39 10.98 -10.48
N LYS A 72 -22.15 10.73 -11.56
CA LYS A 72 -21.73 11.08 -12.94
C LYS A 72 -21.51 12.57 -13.08
N THR A 73 -22.47 13.38 -12.63
CA THR A 73 -22.37 14.83 -12.68
C THR A 73 -21.15 15.33 -11.92
N GLN A 74 -20.91 14.84 -10.72
CA GLN A 74 -19.71 15.20 -9.94
C GLN A 74 -18.40 14.85 -10.65
N LEU A 75 -18.31 13.69 -11.29
CA LEU A 75 -17.11 13.30 -12.05
C LEU A 75 -16.86 14.22 -13.26
N VAL A 76 -17.91 14.73 -13.89
CA VAL A 76 -17.79 15.64 -15.03
C VAL A 76 -17.43 17.06 -14.59
N GLU A 77 -18.13 17.57 -13.58
CA GLU A 77 -18.07 18.98 -13.19
C GLU A 77 -16.91 19.32 -12.27
N ASP A 78 -16.52 18.39 -11.36
CA ASP A 78 -15.45 18.63 -10.39
C ASP A 78 -14.22 17.76 -10.65
N PRO A 79 -13.14 18.32 -11.22
CA PRO A 79 -11.88 17.60 -11.45
C PRO A 79 -11.27 16.97 -10.19
N LYS A 80 -11.52 17.52 -9.01
CA LYS A 80 -10.99 16.98 -7.75
C LYS A 80 -11.58 15.62 -7.41
N THR A 81 -12.82 15.34 -7.80
CA THR A 81 -13.49 14.07 -7.55
C THR A 81 -12.87 12.91 -8.33
N ARG A 82 -12.12 13.21 -9.39
CA ARG A 82 -11.38 12.24 -10.23
C ARG A 82 -10.03 11.85 -9.64
N LYS A 83 -9.62 12.52 -8.57
CA LYS A 83 -8.34 12.32 -7.90
C LYS A 83 -8.52 11.70 -6.52
N ASP A 84 -7.51 10.99 -6.06
CA ASP A 84 -7.39 10.49 -4.69
C ASP A 84 -5.92 10.47 -4.26
N LYS A 85 -5.65 10.11 -3.03
CA LYS A 85 -4.28 9.91 -2.53
C LYS A 85 -3.98 8.44 -2.33
N ASP A 86 -2.83 8.01 -2.82
CA ASP A 86 -2.28 6.71 -2.47
C ASP A 86 -1.93 6.67 -0.97
N PRO A 87 -2.52 5.77 -0.18
CA PRO A 87 -2.27 5.73 1.26
C PRO A 87 -0.87 5.24 1.64
N VAL A 88 -0.10 4.69 0.69
CA VAL A 88 1.28 4.22 0.91
C VAL A 88 2.28 5.33 0.61
N SER A 89 2.17 5.97 -0.57
CA SER A 89 3.11 7.01 -1.00
C SER A 89 2.67 8.43 -0.63
N GLY A 90 1.37 8.65 -0.37
CA GLY A 90 0.79 9.98 -0.17
C GLY A 90 0.66 10.80 -1.46
N MET A 91 1.03 10.22 -2.61
CA MET A 91 0.94 10.89 -3.91
C MET A 91 -0.49 10.94 -4.41
N GLU A 92 -0.82 12.02 -5.14
CA GLU A 92 -2.09 12.14 -5.82
C GLU A 92 -2.14 11.17 -7.01
N VAL A 93 -3.23 10.44 -7.14
CA VAL A 93 -3.47 9.48 -8.23
C VAL A 93 -4.76 9.82 -8.97
N ASP A 94 -4.78 9.55 -10.26
CA ASP A 94 -6.00 9.62 -11.07
C ASP A 94 -6.76 8.30 -10.94
N LYS A 95 -8.02 8.38 -10.52
CA LYS A 95 -8.86 7.19 -10.28
C LYS A 95 -9.08 6.33 -11.53
N ALA A 96 -9.01 6.93 -12.74
CA ALA A 96 -9.15 6.18 -13.99
C ALA A 96 -7.99 5.23 -14.27
N THR A 97 -6.79 5.51 -13.75
CA THR A 97 -5.56 4.75 -14.02
C THR A 97 -4.98 4.08 -12.77
N ALA A 98 -5.54 4.35 -11.59
CA ALA A 98 -5.07 3.81 -10.33
C ALA A 98 -5.27 2.30 -10.21
N ALA A 99 -4.40 1.63 -9.47
CA ALA A 99 -4.67 0.29 -8.96
C ALA A 99 -5.69 0.39 -7.83
N ILE A 100 -6.73 -0.44 -7.86
CA ILE A 100 -7.87 -0.35 -6.95
C ILE A 100 -7.93 -1.56 -6.04
N GLY A 101 -7.93 -1.32 -4.74
CA GLY A 101 -8.12 -2.34 -3.71
C GLY A 101 -9.40 -2.13 -2.91
N VAL A 102 -9.97 -3.21 -2.43
CA VAL A 102 -11.17 -3.20 -1.58
C VAL A 102 -10.93 -4.03 -0.33
N ASP A 103 -11.41 -3.53 0.82
CA ASP A 103 -11.43 -4.26 2.09
C ASP A 103 -12.67 -5.16 2.23
N LYS A 104 -12.76 -5.92 3.31
CA LYS A 104 -13.91 -6.81 3.59
C LYS A 104 -15.23 -6.07 3.77
N GLU A 105 -15.16 -4.79 4.14
CA GLU A 105 -16.33 -3.94 4.37
C GLU A 105 -16.81 -3.26 3.07
N GLY A 106 -16.05 -3.46 1.96
CA GLY A 106 -16.38 -2.89 0.64
C GLY A 106 -15.86 -1.47 0.43
N HIS A 107 -14.98 -0.95 1.31
CA HIS A 107 -14.34 0.33 1.09
C HIS A 107 -13.24 0.22 0.04
N VAL A 108 -13.16 1.24 -0.81
CA VAL A 108 -12.26 1.29 -1.96
C VAL A 108 -11.10 2.23 -1.68
N TYR A 109 -9.90 1.78 -2.04
CA TYR A 109 -8.65 2.53 -1.94
C TYR A 109 -7.98 2.58 -3.31
N PHE A 110 -7.39 3.72 -3.65
CA PHE A 110 -6.70 3.97 -4.91
C PHE A 110 -5.20 4.07 -4.69
N PHE A 111 -4.42 3.40 -5.54
CA PHE A 111 -2.97 3.32 -5.43
C PHE A 111 -2.31 3.70 -6.74
N GLU A 112 -1.13 4.26 -6.66
CA GLU A 112 -0.28 4.59 -7.79
C GLU A 112 0.04 3.36 -8.66
N ASN A 113 0.20 2.21 -8.00
CA ASN A 113 0.55 0.94 -8.64
C ASN A 113 0.11 -0.26 -7.78
N ALA A 114 0.18 -1.45 -8.38
CA ALA A 114 -0.19 -2.70 -7.71
C ALA A 114 0.76 -3.08 -6.56
N ASP A 115 2.00 -2.60 -6.55
CA ASP A 115 2.95 -2.91 -5.48
C ASP A 115 2.60 -2.15 -4.20
N ASN A 116 2.17 -0.90 -4.32
CA ASN A 116 1.66 -0.12 -3.20
C ASN A 116 0.39 -0.76 -2.63
N LEU A 117 -0.53 -1.20 -3.49
CA LEU A 117 -1.73 -1.95 -3.08
C LEU A 117 -1.36 -3.20 -2.27
N LYS A 118 -0.38 -3.99 -2.72
CA LYS A 118 0.06 -5.21 -2.02
C LYS A 118 0.72 -4.92 -0.68
N LYS A 119 1.40 -3.78 -0.54
CA LYS A 119 2.07 -3.36 0.71
C LYS A 119 1.08 -2.83 1.75
N PHE A 120 -0.02 -2.23 1.31
CA PHE A 120 -1.00 -1.62 2.20
C PHE A 120 -1.70 -2.66 3.07
N ARG A 121 -1.96 -2.28 4.31
CA ARG A 121 -2.77 -3.05 5.26
C ARG A 121 -3.78 -2.11 5.90
N VAL A 122 -5.03 -2.52 5.92
CA VAL A 122 -6.07 -1.76 6.62
C VAL A 122 -5.77 -1.80 8.10
N PRO A 123 -5.67 -0.64 8.79
CA PRO A 123 -5.44 -0.62 10.23
C PRO A 123 -6.56 -1.35 10.96
N VAL A 124 -6.21 -2.25 11.87
CA VAL A 124 -7.19 -2.89 12.75
C VAL A 124 -7.71 -1.79 13.69
N LYS A 125 -9.01 -1.53 13.65
CA LYS A 125 -9.65 -0.71 14.69
C LYS A 125 -9.67 -1.53 15.97
N THR A 126 -8.75 -1.23 16.88
CA THR A 126 -8.89 -1.67 18.28
C THR A 126 -10.00 -0.83 18.92
N GLU A 127 -11.16 -1.46 19.16
CA GLU A 127 -12.19 -0.90 20.03
C GLU A 127 -11.74 -0.90 21.49
#